data_856d1c39302511ef5edab0974c79de01
#
_entry.id   856d1c39302511ef5edab0974c79de01
#
_cell.length_a   1.000
_cell.length_b   1.000
_cell.length_c   1.000
_cell.angle_alpha   90.00
_cell.angle_beta   90.00
_cell.angle_gamma   90.00
#
_symmetry.space_group_name_H-M   'P 1'
#
loop_
_entity.id
_entity.type
_entity.pdbx_description
1 polymer ?
#
loop_
_entity_poly.entity_id
_entity_poly.type
_entity_poly.pdbx_seq_one_letter_code
_entity_poly.pdbx_strand_id
1 'polypeptide(L)'
;MYLKETLANIKTLLRKNQNHRIIFQDLNCTFLNLMISIAKKELHQFFNGLTGYITIILFLLVNGLYLFVLKDSNIFDFGYATLDKFFNLAPWIFIFLIPALAMRSFSEEYKTGTFEILQTRPLTKWQIVLGKYFAVLSVIIIALLPTLLYVFTIHSLSAAGGIDSGGIAGSYIGLIFLAAVFAAISMWCSGLTSNAVVAFLIGAFACLILYFGFNSVSKLPVFTGNADYYIEMLGIDFHYRSISRGVVDTRDVVYFLSIIFLFLFATQKNLSKK
;
A
#
# COMPACT_ATOMS: atom_id res chain seq x y z
N MET A 1 -50.46 -12.09 -35.63
CA MET A 1 -49.14 -12.18 -36.28
C MET A 1 -48.13 -11.31 -35.52
N TYR A 2 -48.42 -10.10 -35.11
CA TYR A 2 -47.55 -9.13 -34.39
C TYR A 2 -46.98 -9.63 -33.05
N LEU A 3 -47.75 -10.39 -32.26
CA LEU A 3 -47.31 -10.87 -30.93
C LEU A 3 -46.18 -11.93 -31.00
N LYS A 4 -46.10 -12.71 -32.07
CA LYS A 4 -44.99 -13.70 -32.26
C LYS A 4 -43.67 -13.04 -32.66
N GLU A 5 -43.72 -11.96 -33.44
CA GLU A 5 -42.51 -11.21 -33.82
C GLU A 5 -41.95 -10.41 -32.66
N THR A 6 -42.81 -9.78 -31.83
CA THR A 6 -42.31 -9.08 -30.62
C THR A 6 -41.69 -10.03 -29.60
N LEU A 7 -42.23 -11.22 -29.41
CA LEU A 7 -41.66 -12.24 -28.52
C LEU A 7 -40.33 -12.82 -29.07
N ALA A 8 -40.19 -12.95 -30.38
CA ALA A 8 -38.93 -13.35 -31.00
C ALA A 8 -37.85 -12.28 -30.82
N ASN A 9 -38.19 -11.00 -31.00
CA ASN A 9 -37.28 -9.87 -30.80
C ASN A 9 -36.84 -9.74 -29.33
N ILE A 10 -37.75 -9.93 -28.38
CA ILE A 10 -37.39 -9.92 -26.94
C ILE A 10 -36.46 -11.08 -26.60
N LYS A 11 -36.71 -12.27 -27.12
CA LYS A 11 -35.81 -13.43 -26.93
C LYS A 11 -34.41 -13.21 -27.50
N THR A 12 -34.30 -12.59 -28.67
CA THR A 12 -33.00 -12.27 -29.28
C THR A 12 -32.25 -11.19 -28.50
N LEU A 13 -32.93 -10.18 -27.96
CA LEU A 13 -32.36 -9.15 -27.09
C LEU A 13 -31.87 -9.71 -25.75
N LEU A 14 -32.65 -10.60 -25.13
CA LEU A 14 -32.28 -11.27 -23.89
C LEU A 14 -31.06 -12.20 -24.09
N ARG A 15 -31.01 -12.93 -25.21
CA ARG A 15 -29.88 -13.81 -25.56
C ARG A 15 -28.60 -13.00 -25.84
N LYS A 16 -28.72 -11.84 -26.49
CA LYS A 16 -27.61 -10.90 -26.71
C LYS A 16 -27.08 -10.32 -25.41
N ASN A 17 -27.98 -10.02 -24.47
CA ASN A 17 -27.60 -9.49 -23.14
C ASN A 17 -26.95 -10.55 -22.23
N GLN A 18 -27.40 -11.82 -22.32
CA GLN A 18 -26.74 -12.93 -21.63
C GLN A 18 -25.33 -13.22 -22.18
N ASN A 19 -25.18 -13.20 -23.51
CA ASN A 19 -23.85 -13.36 -24.13
C ASN A 19 -22.89 -12.23 -23.73
N HIS A 20 -23.35 -11.00 -23.63
CA HIS A 20 -22.53 -9.90 -23.10
C HIS A 20 -22.11 -10.11 -21.66
N ARG A 21 -22.99 -10.62 -20.79
CA ARG A 21 -22.63 -10.92 -19.39
C ARG A 21 -21.60 -12.04 -19.27
N ILE A 22 -21.73 -13.10 -20.06
CA ILE A 22 -20.80 -14.24 -20.09
C ILE A 22 -19.43 -13.77 -20.57
N ILE A 23 -19.37 -13.00 -21.66
CA ILE A 23 -18.11 -12.43 -22.19
C ILE A 23 -17.44 -11.48 -21.17
N PHE A 24 -18.23 -10.66 -20.45
CA PHE A 24 -17.71 -9.80 -19.39
C PHE A 24 -17.18 -10.58 -18.18
N GLN A 25 -17.83 -11.67 -17.80
CA GLN A 25 -17.36 -12.56 -16.73
C GLN A 25 -16.07 -13.28 -17.11
N ASP A 26 -15.99 -13.80 -18.34
CA ASP A 26 -14.78 -14.47 -18.84
C ASP A 26 -13.60 -13.49 -18.96
N LEU A 27 -13.82 -12.27 -19.43
CA LEU A 27 -12.80 -11.22 -19.50
C LEU A 27 -12.28 -10.81 -18.13
N ASN A 28 -13.18 -10.63 -17.15
CA ASN A 28 -12.80 -10.29 -15.79
C ASN A 28 -12.05 -11.42 -15.10
N CYS A 29 -12.50 -12.67 -15.29
CA CYS A 29 -11.83 -13.85 -14.74
C CYS A 29 -10.43 -14.01 -15.34
N THR A 30 -10.27 -13.82 -16.63
CA THR A 30 -8.98 -13.87 -17.32
C THR A 30 -8.07 -12.72 -16.88
N PHE A 31 -8.60 -11.49 -16.73
CA PHE A 31 -7.85 -10.34 -16.24
C PHE A 31 -7.30 -10.59 -14.83
N LEU A 32 -8.15 -11.06 -13.93
CA LEU A 32 -7.77 -11.34 -12.54
C LEU A 32 -6.73 -12.45 -12.43
N ASN A 33 -6.92 -13.54 -13.18
CA ASN A 33 -6.00 -14.69 -13.18
C ASN A 33 -4.61 -14.30 -13.68
N LEU A 34 -4.52 -13.47 -14.72
CA LEU A 34 -3.25 -12.97 -15.25
C LEU A 34 -2.56 -12.02 -14.25
N MET A 35 -3.31 -11.11 -13.63
CA MET A 35 -2.79 -10.23 -12.59
C MET A 35 -2.25 -11.02 -11.38
N ILE A 36 -3.00 -12.02 -10.90
CA ILE A 36 -2.58 -12.89 -9.78
C ILE A 36 -1.34 -13.70 -10.17
N SER A 37 -1.23 -14.16 -11.41
CA SER A 37 -0.06 -14.91 -11.89
C SER A 37 1.20 -14.04 -11.87
N ILE A 38 1.08 -12.75 -12.24
CA ILE A 38 2.19 -11.78 -12.14
C ILE A 38 2.54 -11.56 -10.67
N ALA A 39 1.54 -11.32 -9.81
CA ALA A 39 1.76 -11.12 -8.39
C ALA A 39 2.45 -12.32 -7.73
N LYS A 40 2.03 -13.54 -8.05
CA LYS A 40 2.69 -14.77 -7.58
C LYS A 40 4.14 -14.86 -8.05
N LYS A 41 4.41 -14.58 -9.33
CA LYS A 41 5.78 -14.57 -9.88
C LYS A 41 6.67 -13.60 -9.12
N GLU A 42 6.23 -12.37 -8.93
CA GLU A 42 6.97 -11.32 -8.21
C GLU A 42 7.17 -11.72 -6.73
N LEU A 43 6.13 -12.25 -6.09
CA LEU A 43 6.21 -12.74 -4.71
C LEU A 43 7.26 -13.86 -4.57
N HIS A 44 7.25 -14.83 -5.48
CA HIS A 44 8.27 -15.87 -5.54
C HIS A 44 9.67 -15.27 -5.73
N GLN A 45 9.81 -14.23 -6.53
CA GLN A 45 11.09 -13.55 -6.74
C GLN A 45 11.59 -12.88 -5.46
N PHE A 46 10.71 -12.27 -4.65
CA PHE A 46 11.07 -11.69 -3.35
C PHE A 46 11.53 -12.76 -2.34
N PHE A 47 10.87 -13.93 -2.31
CA PHE A 47 11.20 -14.98 -1.35
C PHE A 47 12.25 -15.99 -1.85
N ASN A 48 12.42 -16.18 -3.15
CA ASN A 48 13.57 -16.92 -3.69
C ASN A 48 14.87 -16.12 -3.60
N GLY A 49 14.78 -14.78 -3.60
CA GLY A 49 15.85 -13.88 -3.22
C GLY A 49 15.83 -13.63 -1.70
N LEU A 50 16.90 -13.04 -1.20
CA LEU A 50 17.00 -12.65 0.23
C LEU A 50 16.18 -11.39 0.56
N THR A 51 15.67 -10.66 -0.44
CA THR A 51 15.07 -9.34 -0.27
C THR A 51 13.80 -9.36 0.59
N GLY A 52 12.90 -10.31 0.39
CA GLY A 52 11.69 -10.45 1.18
C GLY A 52 11.99 -10.78 2.65
N TYR A 53 12.90 -11.74 2.89
CA TYR A 53 13.30 -12.11 4.25
C TYR A 53 14.01 -10.98 4.97
N ILE A 54 14.94 -10.30 4.31
CA ILE A 54 15.66 -9.15 4.90
C ILE A 54 14.68 -8.05 5.29
N THR A 55 13.68 -7.76 4.45
CA THR A 55 12.66 -6.77 4.71
C THR A 55 11.87 -7.10 5.98
N ILE A 56 11.38 -8.35 6.11
CA ILE A 56 10.62 -8.81 7.26
C ILE A 56 11.47 -8.78 8.52
N ILE A 57 12.69 -9.35 8.45
CA ILE A 57 13.60 -9.42 9.60
C ILE A 57 13.98 -8.02 10.08
N LEU A 58 14.33 -7.11 9.18
CA LEU A 58 14.73 -5.75 9.53
C LEU A 58 13.55 -4.99 10.16
N PHE A 59 12.33 -5.14 9.62
CA PHE A 59 11.13 -4.53 10.19
C PHE A 59 10.88 -5.02 11.63
N LEU A 60 10.90 -6.34 11.83
CA LEU A 60 10.64 -6.94 13.14
C LEU A 60 11.77 -6.65 14.13
N LEU A 61 13.02 -6.67 13.68
CA LEU A 61 14.18 -6.39 14.52
C LEU A 61 14.16 -4.96 15.03
N VAL A 62 13.96 -3.96 14.14
CA VAL A 62 13.94 -2.55 14.55
C VAL A 62 12.77 -2.28 15.51
N ASN A 63 11.57 -2.78 15.19
CA ASN A 63 10.41 -2.63 16.08
C ASN A 63 10.62 -3.37 17.41
N GLY A 64 11.15 -4.59 17.38
CA GLY A 64 11.42 -5.38 18.58
C GLY A 64 12.45 -4.72 19.50
N LEU A 65 13.56 -4.23 18.93
CA LEU A 65 14.57 -3.49 19.71
C LEU A 65 13.98 -2.21 20.33
N TYR A 66 13.18 -1.47 19.55
CA TYR A 66 12.57 -0.23 20.03
C TYR A 66 11.57 -0.48 21.16
N LEU A 67 10.73 -1.50 21.03
CA LEU A 67 9.65 -1.77 21.99
C LEU A 67 10.10 -2.50 23.25
N PHE A 68 11.13 -3.35 23.18
CA PHE A 68 11.49 -4.25 24.27
C PHE A 68 12.88 -4.01 24.87
N VAL A 69 13.78 -3.32 24.16
CA VAL A 69 15.19 -3.18 24.61
C VAL A 69 15.53 -1.73 24.98
N LEU A 70 15.06 -0.73 24.24
CA LEU A 70 15.42 0.67 24.50
C LEU A 70 14.67 1.21 25.71
N LYS A 71 15.39 1.67 26.74
CA LYS A 71 14.85 2.10 28.04
C LYS A 71 13.75 3.15 27.95
N ASP A 72 13.88 4.15 27.03
CA ASP A 72 12.92 5.25 26.92
C ASP A 72 11.62 4.85 26.20
N SER A 73 11.63 3.72 25.49
CA SER A 73 10.51 3.25 24.67
C SER A 73 9.97 1.88 25.10
N ASN A 74 10.60 1.26 26.12
CA ASN A 74 10.23 -0.05 26.60
C ASN A 74 8.77 -0.07 27.11
N ILE A 75 8.01 -1.04 26.59
CA ILE A 75 6.60 -1.24 27.00
C ILE A 75 6.51 -1.61 28.48
N PHE A 76 7.48 -2.35 29.01
CA PHE A 76 7.48 -2.83 30.40
C PHE A 76 7.68 -1.70 31.41
N ASP A 77 8.41 -0.63 31.04
CA ASP A 77 8.72 0.48 31.94
C ASP A 77 7.71 1.63 31.82
N PHE A 78 6.85 1.63 30.78
CA PHE A 78 5.95 2.75 30.48
C PHE A 78 4.72 2.84 31.38
N GLY A 79 4.35 1.74 32.07
CA GLY A 79 3.22 1.70 32.99
C GLY A 79 1.82 1.73 32.36
N TYR A 80 1.72 1.81 31.04
CA TYR A 80 0.48 1.78 30.27
C TYR A 80 0.53 0.70 29.20
N ALA A 81 -0.56 -0.07 29.09
CA ALA A 81 -0.70 -1.14 28.11
C ALA A 81 -1.13 -0.58 26.71
N THR A 82 -0.25 0.17 26.06
CA THR A 82 -0.52 0.77 24.73
C THR A 82 0.54 0.37 23.70
N LEU A 83 0.13 0.32 22.41
CA LEU A 83 1.00 0.13 21.26
C LEU A 83 1.32 1.44 20.50
N ASP A 84 1.03 2.59 21.10
CA ASP A 84 1.20 3.90 20.43
C ASP A 84 2.63 4.10 19.94
N LYS A 85 3.62 3.64 20.70
CA LYS A 85 5.04 3.73 20.30
C LYS A 85 5.34 2.92 19.03
N PHE A 86 4.71 1.74 18.89
CA PHE A 86 4.82 0.94 17.66
C PHE A 86 4.21 1.67 16.45
N PHE A 87 2.99 2.16 16.59
CA PHE A 87 2.28 2.84 15.53
C PHE A 87 2.91 4.19 15.14
N ASN A 88 3.63 4.83 16.05
CA ASN A 88 4.42 6.03 15.76
C ASN A 88 5.75 5.72 15.05
N LEU A 89 6.39 4.58 15.35
CA LEU A 89 7.66 4.19 14.74
C LEU A 89 7.46 3.53 13.35
N ALA A 90 6.43 2.72 13.18
CA ALA A 90 6.20 1.95 11.96
C ALA A 90 6.17 2.80 10.68
N PRO A 91 5.55 3.99 10.63
CA PRO A 91 5.60 4.88 9.46
C PRO A 91 7.02 5.29 9.08
N TRP A 92 7.90 5.57 10.05
CA TRP A 92 9.29 5.93 9.81
C TRP A 92 10.07 4.79 9.14
N ILE A 93 9.84 3.57 9.60
CA ILE A 93 10.46 2.40 9.00
C ILE A 93 9.92 2.20 7.58
N PHE A 94 8.63 2.36 7.36
CA PHE A 94 7.99 2.20 6.06
C PHE A 94 8.50 3.17 5.00
N ILE A 95 8.84 4.42 5.37
CA ILE A 95 9.40 5.43 4.47
C ILE A 95 10.67 4.92 3.76
N PHE A 96 11.48 4.09 4.43
CA PHE A 96 12.69 3.53 3.86
C PHE A 96 12.49 2.10 3.35
N LEU A 97 11.77 1.27 4.10
CA LEU A 97 11.63 -0.15 3.82
C LEU A 97 10.82 -0.43 2.54
N ILE A 98 9.72 0.30 2.35
CA ILE A 98 8.84 0.09 1.20
C ILE A 98 9.50 0.53 -0.10
N PRO A 99 10.15 1.72 -0.20
CA PRO A 99 10.93 2.06 -1.37
C PRO A 99 12.09 1.11 -1.64
N ALA A 100 12.76 0.59 -0.61
CA ALA A 100 13.82 -0.41 -0.78
C ALA A 100 13.30 -1.73 -1.37
N LEU A 101 12.11 -2.15 -0.97
CA LEU A 101 11.44 -3.33 -1.53
C LEU A 101 11.01 -3.11 -2.98
N ALA A 102 10.40 -1.96 -3.27
CA ALA A 102 9.81 -1.65 -4.59
C ALA A 102 10.83 -1.15 -5.63
N MET A 103 12.03 -0.73 -5.22
CA MET A 103 13.01 -0.08 -6.10
C MET A 103 13.35 -0.90 -7.35
N ARG A 104 13.37 -2.23 -7.25
CA ARG A 104 13.73 -3.15 -8.33
C ARG A 104 12.58 -3.51 -9.25
N SER A 105 11.33 -3.22 -8.87
CA SER A 105 10.14 -3.70 -9.57
C SER A 105 10.11 -3.36 -11.07
N PHE A 106 10.52 -2.16 -11.46
CA PHE A 106 10.63 -1.73 -12.85
C PHE A 106 12.05 -1.37 -13.26
N SER A 107 12.83 -0.77 -12.36
CA SER A 107 14.19 -0.29 -12.69
C SER A 107 15.12 -1.41 -13.15
N GLU A 108 15.00 -2.60 -12.56
CA GLU A 108 15.82 -3.76 -12.93
C GLU A 108 15.39 -4.32 -14.30
N GLU A 109 14.09 -4.35 -14.60
CA GLU A 109 13.57 -4.76 -15.92
C GLU A 109 14.01 -3.81 -17.03
N TYR A 110 14.09 -2.51 -16.76
CA TYR A 110 14.63 -1.53 -17.72
C TYR A 110 16.14 -1.71 -17.92
N LYS A 111 16.87 -1.98 -16.84
CA LYS A 111 18.33 -2.18 -16.89
C LYS A 111 18.70 -3.44 -17.68
N THR A 112 17.92 -4.51 -17.54
CA THR A 112 18.18 -5.81 -18.18
C THR A 112 17.52 -5.97 -19.56
N GLY A 113 16.70 -4.99 -20.01
CA GLY A 113 15.95 -5.09 -21.25
C GLY A 113 14.79 -6.09 -21.23
N THR A 114 14.50 -6.70 -20.09
CA THR A 114 13.44 -7.72 -19.97
C THR A 114 12.03 -7.13 -20.02
N PHE A 115 11.91 -5.82 -19.88
CA PHE A 115 10.62 -5.12 -20.01
C PHE A 115 10.04 -5.23 -21.43
N GLU A 116 10.88 -5.20 -22.46
CA GLU A 116 10.45 -5.39 -23.88
C GLU A 116 9.85 -6.79 -24.08
N ILE A 117 10.45 -7.83 -23.48
CA ILE A 117 9.94 -9.19 -23.51
C ILE A 117 8.56 -9.30 -22.79
N LEU A 118 8.37 -8.51 -21.73
CA LEU A 118 7.10 -8.48 -21.01
C LEU A 118 5.99 -7.82 -21.87
N GLN A 119 6.34 -6.83 -22.69
CA GLN A 119 5.41 -6.16 -23.60
C GLN A 119 4.95 -7.03 -24.79
N THR A 120 5.75 -8.02 -25.20
CA THR A 120 5.34 -8.95 -26.28
C THR A 120 4.28 -9.95 -25.83
N ARG A 121 4.04 -10.10 -24.53
CA ARG A 121 2.98 -10.97 -24.02
C ARG A 121 1.62 -10.26 -24.09
N PRO A 122 0.51 -11.00 -24.23
CA PRO A 122 -0.84 -10.44 -24.26
C PRO A 122 -1.30 -9.95 -22.87
N LEU A 123 -0.52 -9.05 -22.28
CA LEU A 123 -0.76 -8.48 -20.96
C LEU A 123 -1.09 -7.00 -21.07
N THR A 124 -2.13 -6.56 -20.38
CA THR A 124 -2.39 -5.12 -20.29
C THR A 124 -1.43 -4.46 -19.29
N LYS A 125 -1.08 -3.20 -19.52
CA LYS A 125 -0.21 -2.44 -18.62
C LYS A 125 -0.75 -2.37 -17.19
N TRP A 126 -2.06 -2.30 -17.04
CA TRP A 126 -2.72 -2.35 -15.73
C TRP A 126 -2.50 -3.67 -14.99
N GLN A 127 -2.54 -4.82 -15.70
CA GLN A 127 -2.27 -6.13 -15.09
C GLN A 127 -0.84 -6.21 -14.55
N ILE A 128 0.11 -5.64 -15.30
CA ILE A 128 1.53 -5.60 -14.89
C ILE A 128 1.70 -4.72 -13.64
N VAL A 129 1.17 -3.49 -13.68
CA VAL A 129 1.29 -2.54 -12.56
C VAL A 129 0.62 -3.08 -11.30
N LEU A 130 -0.64 -3.53 -11.41
CA LEU A 130 -1.38 -4.06 -10.27
C LEU A 130 -0.78 -5.36 -9.73
N GLY A 131 -0.32 -6.26 -10.61
CA GLY A 131 0.33 -7.50 -10.18
C GLY A 131 1.58 -7.24 -9.35
N LYS A 132 2.47 -6.35 -9.80
CA LYS A 132 3.67 -5.95 -9.05
C LYS A 132 3.34 -5.19 -7.75
N TYR A 133 2.35 -4.30 -7.80
CA TYR A 133 1.87 -3.55 -6.65
C TYR A 133 1.36 -4.49 -5.53
N PHE A 134 0.50 -5.45 -5.88
CA PHE A 134 0.00 -6.41 -4.90
C PHE A 134 1.07 -7.35 -4.37
N ALA A 135 2.11 -7.65 -5.16
CA ALA A 135 3.25 -8.42 -4.67
C ALA A 135 4.01 -7.66 -3.57
N VAL A 136 4.34 -6.38 -3.80
CA VAL A 136 5.00 -5.52 -2.80
C VAL A 136 4.14 -5.40 -1.54
N LEU A 137 2.85 -5.10 -1.70
CA LEU A 137 1.91 -4.96 -0.59
C LEU A 137 1.78 -6.26 0.22
N SER A 138 1.76 -7.43 -0.44
CA SER A 138 1.70 -8.74 0.22
C SER A 138 2.91 -8.99 1.12
N VAL A 139 4.13 -8.61 0.70
CA VAL A 139 5.33 -8.77 1.55
C VAL A 139 5.20 -7.92 2.82
N ILE A 140 4.66 -6.71 2.71
CA ILE A 140 4.50 -5.81 3.86
C ILE A 140 3.41 -6.34 4.80
N ILE A 141 2.29 -6.85 4.26
CA ILE A 141 1.25 -7.49 5.06
C ILE A 141 1.82 -8.70 5.81
N ILE A 142 2.64 -9.53 5.14
CA ILE A 142 3.32 -10.66 5.79
C ILE A 142 4.27 -10.18 6.90
N ALA A 143 4.95 -9.03 6.71
CA ALA A 143 5.81 -8.44 7.75
C ALA A 143 5.00 -7.91 8.95
N LEU A 144 3.76 -7.46 8.74
CA LEU A 144 2.86 -7.00 9.81
C LEU A 144 2.23 -8.16 10.60
N LEU A 145 2.05 -9.36 10.02
CA LEU A 145 1.41 -10.48 10.72
C LEU A 145 2.10 -10.86 12.05
N PRO A 146 3.43 -11.00 12.14
CA PRO A 146 4.09 -11.32 13.40
C PRO A 146 3.93 -10.24 14.47
N THR A 147 3.71 -8.97 14.08
CA THR A 147 3.51 -7.88 15.06
C THR A 147 2.20 -8.01 15.85
N LEU A 148 1.25 -8.83 15.37
CA LEU A 148 0.06 -9.17 16.14
C LEU A 148 0.41 -9.88 17.48
N LEU A 149 1.57 -10.51 17.58
CA LEU A 149 2.09 -11.05 18.85
C LEU A 149 2.31 -9.93 19.88
N TYR A 150 2.64 -8.71 19.44
CA TYR A 150 2.78 -7.58 20.37
C TYR A 150 1.45 -7.21 21.00
N VAL A 151 0.35 -7.28 20.25
CA VAL A 151 -1.01 -7.08 20.77
C VAL A 151 -1.35 -8.12 21.83
N PHE A 152 -1.04 -9.39 21.55
CA PHE A 152 -1.26 -10.47 22.49
C PHE A 152 -0.44 -10.29 23.77
N THR A 153 0.83 -9.88 23.64
CA THR A 153 1.72 -9.61 24.79
C THR A 153 1.15 -8.50 25.66
N ILE A 154 0.72 -7.38 25.07
CA ILE A 154 0.15 -6.27 25.84
C ILE A 154 -1.18 -6.66 26.47
N HIS A 155 -2.01 -7.43 25.76
CA HIS A 155 -3.26 -7.93 26.32
C HIS A 155 -3.02 -8.78 27.58
N SER A 156 -2.01 -9.65 27.56
CA SER A 156 -1.66 -10.50 28.71
C SER A 156 -1.06 -9.73 29.91
N LEU A 157 -0.47 -8.56 29.63
CA LEU A 157 0.14 -7.68 30.64
C LEU A 157 -0.84 -6.59 31.14
N SER A 158 -1.98 -6.40 30.48
CA SER A 158 -2.95 -5.37 30.87
C SER A 158 -3.64 -5.76 32.18
N ALA A 159 -3.79 -4.78 33.08
CA ALA A 159 -4.59 -4.92 34.29
C ALA A 159 -6.10 -4.99 33.95
N ALA A 160 -6.95 -5.07 34.97
CA ALA A 160 -8.40 -5.28 34.85
C ALA A 160 -9.19 -4.30 33.93
N GLY A 161 -8.55 -3.26 33.38
CA GLY A 161 -9.16 -2.32 32.46
C GLY A 161 -9.12 -2.74 30.98
N GLY A 162 -8.35 -3.79 30.62
CA GLY A 162 -8.20 -4.24 29.24
C GLY A 162 -7.36 -3.31 28.35
N ILE A 163 -7.37 -3.58 27.05
CA ILE A 163 -6.69 -2.79 26.02
C ILE A 163 -7.72 -2.08 25.14
N ASP A 164 -7.35 -0.94 24.54
CA ASP A 164 -8.16 -0.29 23.52
C ASP A 164 -8.07 -1.07 22.18
N SER A 165 -8.93 -2.07 22.05
CA SER A 165 -9.00 -2.90 20.85
C SER A 165 -9.42 -2.10 19.59
N GLY A 166 -10.25 -1.06 19.77
CA GLY A 166 -10.71 -0.19 18.66
C GLY A 166 -9.57 0.64 18.10
N GLY A 167 -8.81 1.30 18.97
CA GLY A 167 -7.62 2.08 18.58
C GLY A 167 -6.55 1.22 17.94
N ILE A 168 -6.29 0.02 18.45
CA ILE A 168 -5.31 -0.92 17.88
C ILE A 168 -5.75 -1.38 16.48
N ALA A 169 -7.00 -1.82 16.31
CA ALA A 169 -7.51 -2.27 15.03
C ALA A 169 -7.49 -1.14 13.99
N GLY A 170 -7.93 0.07 14.38
CA GLY A 170 -7.84 1.27 13.53
C GLY A 170 -6.40 1.56 13.12
N SER A 171 -5.46 1.50 14.04
CA SER A 171 -4.04 1.74 13.76
C SER A 171 -3.44 0.73 12.78
N TYR A 172 -3.78 -0.56 12.87
CA TYR A 172 -3.36 -1.56 11.87
C TYR A 172 -3.97 -1.30 10.50
N ILE A 173 -5.25 -0.94 10.43
CA ILE A 173 -5.90 -0.54 9.18
C ILE A 173 -5.20 0.69 8.59
N GLY A 174 -4.89 1.70 9.41
CA GLY A 174 -4.13 2.87 9.02
C GLY A 174 -2.74 2.53 8.47
N LEU A 175 -2.00 1.61 9.12
CA LEU A 175 -0.70 1.13 8.64
C LEU A 175 -0.79 0.42 7.28
N ILE A 176 -1.85 -0.36 7.04
CA ILE A 176 -2.06 -1.02 5.75
C ILE A 176 -2.33 0.01 4.64
N PHE A 177 -3.18 1.01 4.90
CA PHE A 177 -3.42 2.11 3.95
C PHE A 177 -2.15 2.92 3.69
N LEU A 178 -1.39 3.24 4.73
CA LEU A 178 -0.12 3.94 4.61
C LEU A 178 0.89 3.15 3.77
N ALA A 179 1.03 1.85 4.04
CA ALA A 179 1.88 0.95 3.27
C ALA A 179 1.44 0.88 1.80
N ALA A 180 0.13 0.84 1.55
CA ALA A 180 -0.43 0.82 0.22
C ALA A 180 -0.10 2.10 -0.58
N VAL A 181 -0.17 3.27 0.06
CA VAL A 181 0.25 4.54 -0.54
C VAL A 181 1.75 4.58 -0.83
N PHE A 182 2.58 4.22 0.16
CA PHE A 182 4.04 4.23 -0.02
C PHE A 182 4.48 3.22 -1.09
N ALA A 183 3.82 2.07 -1.20
CA ALA A 183 4.05 1.12 -2.28
C ALA A 183 3.70 1.72 -3.65
N ALA A 184 2.58 2.43 -3.79
CA ALA A 184 2.18 3.08 -5.04
C ALA A 184 3.17 4.18 -5.46
N ILE A 185 3.61 5.04 -4.52
CA ILE A 185 4.62 6.08 -4.75
C ILE A 185 5.94 5.45 -5.20
N SER A 186 6.41 4.43 -4.46
CA SER A 186 7.68 3.77 -4.73
C SER A 186 7.70 3.04 -6.07
N MET A 187 6.57 2.44 -6.46
CA MET A 187 6.39 1.83 -7.77
C MET A 187 6.49 2.85 -8.90
N TRP A 188 5.88 4.03 -8.72
CA TRP A 188 6.00 5.12 -9.67
C TRP A 188 7.46 5.56 -9.82
N CYS A 189 8.15 5.78 -8.70
CA CYS A 189 9.57 6.16 -8.69
C CYS A 189 10.47 5.10 -9.37
N SER A 190 10.20 3.81 -9.13
CA SER A 190 10.91 2.70 -9.80
C SER A 190 10.69 2.72 -11.32
N GLY A 191 9.52 3.18 -11.79
CA GLY A 191 9.23 3.33 -13.21
C GLY A 191 9.93 4.50 -13.90
N LEU A 192 10.47 5.50 -13.14
CA LEU A 192 11.11 6.68 -13.73
C LEU A 192 12.55 6.43 -14.20
N THR A 193 13.28 5.54 -13.54
CA THR A 193 14.72 5.32 -13.77
C THR A 193 15.07 3.85 -13.93
N SER A 194 16.15 3.57 -14.65
CA SER A 194 16.75 2.23 -14.76
C SER A 194 17.74 1.90 -13.64
N ASN A 195 18.05 2.84 -12.75
CA ASN A 195 18.94 2.63 -11.62
C ASN A 195 18.14 2.43 -10.33
N ALA A 196 18.22 1.23 -9.75
CA ALA A 196 17.49 0.86 -8.54
C ALA A 196 17.82 1.76 -7.33
N VAL A 197 19.09 2.17 -7.17
CA VAL A 197 19.50 3.04 -6.05
C VAL A 197 18.89 4.43 -6.19
N VAL A 198 18.87 4.98 -7.40
CA VAL A 198 18.23 6.27 -7.69
C VAL A 198 16.72 6.17 -7.46
N ALA A 199 16.09 5.07 -7.90
CA ALA A 199 14.67 4.80 -7.65
C ALA A 199 14.35 4.76 -6.15
N PHE A 200 15.18 4.10 -5.36
CA PHE A 200 15.06 4.06 -3.90
C PHE A 200 15.13 5.45 -3.28
N LEU A 201 16.17 6.23 -3.61
CA LEU A 201 16.35 7.57 -3.06
C LEU A 201 15.16 8.48 -3.39
N ILE A 202 14.75 8.54 -4.67
CA ILE A 202 13.60 9.35 -5.09
C ILE A 202 12.33 8.87 -4.37
N GLY A 203 12.12 7.56 -4.25
CA GLY A 203 10.97 6.97 -3.57
C GLY A 203 10.92 7.31 -2.09
N ALA A 204 12.04 7.15 -1.37
CA ALA A 204 12.15 7.48 0.05
C ALA A 204 11.91 8.98 0.31
N PHE A 205 12.53 9.87 -0.49
CA PHE A 205 12.29 11.31 -0.39
C PHE A 205 10.85 11.69 -0.71
N ALA A 206 10.24 11.09 -1.74
CA ALA A 206 8.84 11.35 -2.07
C ALA A 206 7.90 10.92 -0.94
N CYS A 207 8.10 9.74 -0.36
CA CYS A 207 7.34 9.27 0.79
C CYS A 207 7.53 10.19 2.01
N LEU A 208 8.76 10.61 2.29
CA LEU A 208 9.07 11.52 3.41
C LEU A 208 8.40 12.88 3.23
N ILE A 209 8.50 13.48 2.04
CA ILE A 209 7.91 14.79 1.74
C ILE A 209 6.39 14.73 1.82
N LEU A 210 5.77 13.69 1.27
CA LEU A 210 4.31 13.55 1.29
C LEU A 210 3.78 13.22 2.69
N TYR A 211 4.57 12.54 3.52
CA TYR A 211 4.17 12.22 4.89
C TYR A 211 4.36 13.41 5.84
N PHE A 212 5.57 14.00 5.90
CA PHE A 212 5.90 15.08 6.84
C PHE A 212 5.82 16.49 6.27
N GLY A 213 5.97 16.64 4.96
CA GLY A 213 6.15 17.95 4.33
C GLY A 213 4.98 18.89 4.59
N PHE A 214 3.75 18.40 4.43
CA PHE A 214 2.55 19.21 4.65
C PHE A 214 2.39 19.64 6.12
N ASN A 215 2.66 18.75 7.08
CA ASN A 215 2.65 19.08 8.51
C ASN A 215 3.75 20.08 8.87
N SER A 216 4.92 19.99 8.26
CA SER A 216 6.01 20.93 8.50
C SER A 216 5.72 22.31 7.90
N VAL A 217 5.12 22.35 6.71
CA VAL A 217 4.73 23.60 6.05
C VAL A 217 3.58 24.30 6.79
N SER A 218 2.60 23.56 7.29
CA SER A 218 1.47 24.13 8.05
C SER A 218 1.92 24.89 9.30
N LYS A 219 3.02 24.47 9.93
CA LYS A 219 3.59 25.09 11.13
C LYS A 219 4.40 26.34 10.89
N LEU A 220 4.61 26.75 9.63
CA LEU A 220 5.34 27.98 9.32
C LEU A 220 4.53 29.22 9.75
N PRO A 221 5.18 30.26 10.34
CA PRO A 221 4.49 31.46 10.83
C PRO A 221 3.65 32.19 9.79
N VAL A 222 3.95 31.98 8.50
CA VAL A 222 3.22 32.61 7.37
C VAL A 222 1.80 32.04 7.21
N PHE A 223 1.57 30.79 7.64
CA PHE A 223 0.29 30.08 7.49
C PHE A 223 -0.51 29.98 8.78
N THR A 224 -0.05 30.60 9.89
CA THR A 224 -0.77 30.64 11.17
C THR A 224 -2.12 31.35 11.01
N GLY A 225 -3.20 30.61 11.22
CA GLY A 225 -4.58 31.07 11.04
C GLY A 225 -5.44 29.95 10.43
N ASN A 226 -6.36 30.28 9.54
CA ASN A 226 -7.23 29.27 8.92
C ASN A 226 -6.54 28.40 7.84
N ALA A 227 -5.38 28.82 7.33
CA ALA A 227 -4.69 28.12 6.24
C ALA A 227 -3.90 26.89 6.72
N ASP A 228 -3.44 26.88 7.96
CA ASP A 228 -2.67 25.80 8.57
C ASP A 228 -3.42 24.46 8.53
N TYR A 229 -4.68 24.47 8.92
CA TYR A 229 -5.55 23.29 8.91
C TYR A 229 -5.74 22.69 7.50
N TYR A 230 -5.97 23.53 6.48
CA TYR A 230 -6.16 23.06 5.11
C TYR A 230 -4.89 22.46 4.51
N ILE A 231 -3.72 23.02 4.87
CA ILE A 231 -2.41 22.51 4.45
C ILE A 231 -2.13 21.17 5.12
N GLU A 232 -2.37 21.05 6.43
CA GLU A 232 -2.18 19.81 7.17
C GLU A 232 -3.09 18.69 6.65
N MET A 233 -4.34 19.02 6.27
CA MET A 233 -5.31 18.09 5.69
C MET A 233 -4.85 17.47 4.36
N LEU A 234 -3.93 18.09 3.64
CA LEU A 234 -3.33 17.50 2.44
C LEU A 234 -2.25 16.45 2.75
N GLY A 235 -1.80 16.39 4.00
CA GLY A 235 -0.74 15.48 4.44
C GLY A 235 -1.24 14.07 4.74
N ILE A 236 -0.45 13.06 4.36
CA ILE A 236 -0.74 11.65 4.67
C ILE A 236 -0.79 11.40 6.17
N ASP A 237 0.08 12.07 6.94
CA ASP A 237 0.18 11.98 8.39
C ASP A 237 -1.13 12.38 9.10
N PHE A 238 -1.81 13.42 8.61
CA PHE A 238 -3.09 13.88 9.15
C PHE A 238 -4.16 12.77 9.12
N HIS A 239 -4.35 12.15 7.98
CA HIS A 239 -5.32 11.06 7.77
C HIS A 239 -4.90 9.78 8.49
N TYR A 240 -3.60 9.48 8.55
CA TYR A 240 -3.09 8.34 9.31
C TYR A 240 -3.39 8.47 10.79
N ARG A 241 -3.12 9.63 11.41
CA ARG A 241 -3.45 9.90 12.83
C ARG A 241 -4.95 9.88 13.10
N SER A 242 -5.79 10.27 12.14
CA SER A 242 -7.24 10.17 12.26
C SER A 242 -7.68 8.72 12.44
N ILE A 243 -7.25 7.82 11.53
CA ILE A 243 -7.60 6.39 11.57
C ILE A 243 -6.99 5.71 12.81
N SER A 244 -5.78 6.08 13.23
CA SER A 244 -5.12 5.48 14.38
C SER A 244 -5.81 5.73 15.73
N ARG A 245 -6.75 6.66 15.81
CA ARG A 245 -7.63 6.85 16.98
C ARG A 245 -8.76 5.82 17.08
N GLY A 246 -8.83 4.87 16.15
CA GLY A 246 -9.85 3.82 16.13
C GLY A 246 -11.13 4.18 15.37
N VAL A 247 -11.21 5.37 14.78
CA VAL A 247 -12.35 5.82 13.97
C VAL A 247 -11.95 5.87 12.51
N VAL A 248 -12.47 4.94 11.72
CA VAL A 248 -12.23 4.93 10.26
C VAL A 248 -13.28 5.83 9.59
N ASP A 249 -12.90 7.06 9.26
CA ASP A 249 -13.76 7.96 8.49
C ASP A 249 -13.67 7.62 7.00
N THR A 250 -14.81 7.68 6.30
CA THR A 250 -14.88 7.51 4.84
C THR A 250 -14.03 8.54 4.09
N ARG A 251 -13.85 9.73 4.65
CA ARG A 251 -12.99 10.79 4.08
C ARG A 251 -11.54 10.33 4.00
N ASP A 252 -11.03 9.71 5.07
CA ASP A 252 -9.67 9.21 5.13
C ASP A 252 -9.45 8.08 4.13
N VAL A 253 -10.41 7.14 4.05
CA VAL A 253 -10.36 6.04 3.08
C VAL A 253 -10.34 6.55 1.64
N VAL A 254 -11.22 7.50 1.29
CA VAL A 254 -11.27 8.10 -0.05
C VAL A 254 -9.97 8.81 -0.37
N TYR A 255 -9.37 9.53 0.59
CA TYR A 255 -8.08 10.18 0.42
C TYR A 255 -6.97 9.18 0.09
N PHE A 256 -6.82 8.12 0.88
CA PHE A 256 -5.81 7.08 0.64
C PHE A 256 -6.00 6.40 -0.73
N LEU A 257 -7.23 6.01 -1.07
CA LEU A 257 -7.55 5.40 -2.36
C LEU A 257 -7.26 6.34 -3.53
N SER A 258 -7.53 7.64 -3.37
CA SER A 258 -7.27 8.66 -4.40
C SER A 258 -5.77 8.78 -4.70
N ILE A 259 -4.92 8.81 -3.67
CA ILE A 259 -3.47 8.86 -3.83
C ILE A 259 -2.95 7.57 -4.47
N ILE A 260 -3.40 6.40 -4.01
CA ILE A 260 -3.01 5.11 -4.58
C ILE A 260 -3.36 5.10 -6.08
N PHE A 261 -4.59 5.45 -6.42
CA PHE A 261 -5.03 5.49 -7.82
C PHE A 261 -4.20 6.44 -8.66
N LEU A 262 -3.92 7.65 -8.15
CA LEU A 262 -3.13 8.67 -8.84
C LEU A 262 -1.73 8.15 -9.19
N PHE A 263 -1.01 7.58 -8.22
CA PHE A 263 0.36 7.10 -8.45
C PHE A 263 0.40 5.82 -9.30
N LEU A 264 -0.56 4.92 -9.15
CA LEU A 264 -0.65 3.74 -10.03
C LEU A 264 -1.01 4.14 -11.48
N PHE A 265 -1.90 5.12 -11.67
CA PHE A 265 -2.22 5.68 -12.97
C PHE A 265 -1.00 6.38 -13.59
N ALA A 266 -0.26 7.16 -12.80
CA ALA A 266 0.98 7.79 -13.25
C ALA A 266 2.03 6.74 -13.65
N THR A 267 2.14 5.64 -12.91
CA THR A 267 3.00 4.50 -13.26
C THR A 267 2.59 3.89 -14.60
N GLN A 268 1.31 3.58 -14.78
CA GLN A 268 0.78 3.02 -16.02
C GLN A 268 1.03 3.94 -17.24
N LYS A 269 0.84 5.26 -17.05
CA LYS A 269 1.07 6.26 -18.10
C LYS A 269 2.57 6.37 -18.44
N ASN A 270 3.45 6.24 -17.45
CA ASN A 270 4.90 6.25 -17.68
C ASN A 270 5.35 5.02 -18.48
N LEU A 271 4.80 3.83 -18.18
CA LEU A 271 5.04 2.61 -18.97
C LEU A 271 4.53 2.72 -20.41
N SER A 272 3.61 3.63 -20.70
CA SER A 272 3.11 3.81 -22.06
C SER A 272 3.99 4.67 -22.94
N LYS A 273 4.93 5.41 -22.35
CA LYS A 273 5.85 6.30 -23.06
C LYS A 273 7.19 5.63 -23.41
N LYS A 274 7.46 4.51 -22.77
CA LYS A 274 8.62 3.64 -23.02
C LYS A 274 8.20 2.41 -23.80
#